data_be5e2c5efd8789158fab47a3db638a81
#
_entry.id   be5e2c5efd8789158fab47a3db638a81
#
_cell.length_a   1.000
_cell.length_b   1.000
_cell.length_c   1.000
_cell.angle_alpha   90.00
_cell.angle_beta   90.00
_cell.angle_gamma   90.00
#
_symmetry.space_group_name_H-M   'P 1'
#
loop_
_entity.id
_entity.type
_entity.pdbx_description
1 polymer ?
#
loop_
_entity_poly.entity_id
_entity_poly.type
_entity_poly.pdbx_seq_one_letter_code
_entity_poly.pdbx_strand_id
1 'polypeptide(L)'
;MATAVSPIRARDEVSLLRLLAINAFKFGGDGVHWTPLNTIILQVLAVAVAGGTRGTLVVAQATSAGAVFAVVVPILVGYLSDRTSTRFGRRRPWIASGTLFNLFGLGLLAGAGSVPALIAAYLVVQISNNGAFAAYSAVIPDVVPVHQNGRASGLLNSMQQLGTVVGLFALTILLSPDHLGSTHAGAVAGLWVVGIFTAGSVMVTLAAIPEAPLQRLRSAARIRIPMRVAVAAVGFVVVLVALEFVLLTPVSALWFVVMGVGAAAAAVAGFASTGIPQVRATLGPLRDRDFFWVLTTRFFNTCGIWTIAPYIGYFFKDVVHRKDWAFDSSLWLLAVIGGGIIPAVVGGFLSDRMGGRRKVFVYISAGMQAAVSAVLLFSLVTDLTVLYVLGVLFGLGFGAYQAVDWALACDVLPDRDNAAAKDMALFHVSFTLPQVFASALAGQLLYHLNQSAGNNFGYRVVFATAALWFVLSLVFVRMIKGVR
;
A
#
# COMPACT_ATOMS: atom_id res chain seq x y z
N MET A 1 24.70 -19.34 -42.83
CA MET A 1 23.26 -19.71 -42.73
C MET A 1 22.69 -19.09 -41.49
N ALA A 2 22.03 -17.96 -41.65
CA ALA A 2 21.36 -17.24 -40.54
C ALA A 2 20.02 -17.96 -40.29
N THR A 3 19.89 -18.60 -39.14
CA THR A 3 18.64 -19.19 -38.68
C THR A 3 17.68 -18.04 -38.34
N ALA A 4 16.67 -17.90 -39.20
CA ALA A 4 15.58 -16.96 -38.97
C ALA A 4 14.94 -17.22 -37.59
N VAL A 5 15.04 -16.25 -36.69
CA VAL A 5 14.25 -16.20 -35.49
C VAL A 5 12.80 -16.09 -35.93
N SER A 6 11.99 -17.12 -35.66
CA SER A 6 10.57 -17.11 -35.97
C SER A 6 9.95 -15.88 -35.29
N PRO A 7 9.13 -15.10 -36.01
CA PRO A 7 8.49 -13.94 -35.41
C PRO A 7 7.65 -14.42 -34.20
N ILE A 8 7.85 -13.77 -33.04
CA ILE A 8 6.98 -13.92 -31.87
C ILE A 8 5.57 -13.72 -32.39
N ARG A 9 4.75 -14.80 -32.39
CA ARG A 9 3.34 -14.71 -32.78
C ARG A 9 2.74 -13.50 -32.10
N ALA A 10 2.23 -12.53 -32.88
CA ALA A 10 1.45 -11.45 -32.36
C ALA A 10 0.39 -12.05 -31.45
N ARG A 11 0.42 -11.72 -30.16
CA ARG A 11 -0.60 -12.21 -29.21
C ARG A 11 -1.94 -11.63 -29.70
N ASP A 12 -2.95 -12.48 -29.82
CA ASP A 12 -4.30 -12.06 -30.20
C ASP A 12 -4.79 -11.00 -29.20
N GLU A 13 -5.59 -10.05 -29.67
CA GLU A 13 -6.18 -9.02 -28.84
C GLU A 13 -6.99 -9.64 -27.70
N VAL A 14 -6.75 -9.16 -26.48
CA VAL A 14 -7.50 -9.57 -25.29
C VAL A 14 -8.79 -8.77 -25.21
N SER A 15 -9.93 -9.44 -25.18
CA SER A 15 -11.23 -8.79 -25.07
C SER A 15 -11.38 -8.00 -23.77
N LEU A 16 -12.23 -6.96 -23.77
CA LEU A 16 -12.51 -6.15 -22.59
C LEU A 16 -12.98 -7.00 -21.39
N LEU A 17 -13.90 -7.93 -21.65
CA LEU A 17 -14.42 -8.82 -20.60
C LEU A 17 -13.31 -9.66 -19.96
N ARG A 18 -12.38 -10.17 -20.77
CA ARG A 18 -11.23 -10.92 -20.27
C ARG A 18 -10.26 -10.03 -19.50
N LEU A 19 -10.02 -8.79 -19.94
CA LEU A 19 -9.21 -7.84 -19.19
C LEU A 19 -9.85 -7.51 -17.83
N LEU A 20 -11.16 -7.32 -17.77
CA LEU A 20 -11.89 -7.15 -16.51
C LEU A 20 -11.76 -8.37 -15.61
N ALA A 21 -11.93 -9.57 -16.17
CA ALA A 21 -11.81 -10.82 -15.40
C ALA A 21 -10.37 -11.05 -14.89
N ILE A 22 -9.34 -10.77 -15.68
CA ILE A 22 -7.93 -10.82 -15.22
C ILE A 22 -7.71 -9.82 -14.06
N ASN A 23 -8.31 -8.64 -14.13
CA ASN A 23 -8.16 -7.58 -13.13
C ASN A 23 -9.13 -7.73 -11.94
N ALA A 24 -9.97 -8.77 -11.90
CA ALA A 24 -10.86 -9.02 -10.76
C ALA A 24 -10.08 -9.20 -9.43
N PHE A 25 -8.86 -9.74 -9.47
CA PHE A 25 -7.96 -9.78 -8.30
C PHE A 25 -7.77 -8.41 -7.65
N LYS A 26 -7.60 -7.36 -8.46
CA LYS A 26 -7.41 -5.99 -7.95
C LYS A 26 -8.66 -5.43 -7.28
N PHE A 27 -9.84 -5.88 -7.72
CA PHE A 27 -11.09 -5.49 -7.07
C PHE A 27 -11.22 -6.14 -5.68
N GLY A 28 -11.24 -7.47 -5.58
CA GLY A 28 -11.51 -8.17 -4.32
C GLY A 28 -10.27 -8.44 -3.49
N GLY A 29 -9.19 -8.96 -4.10
CA GLY A 29 -7.95 -9.32 -3.41
C GLY A 29 -7.08 -8.15 -2.99
N ASP A 30 -7.35 -6.95 -3.50
CA ASP A 30 -6.60 -5.74 -3.16
C ASP A 30 -7.52 -4.61 -2.67
N GLY A 31 -8.47 -4.12 -3.48
CA GLY A 31 -9.33 -2.99 -3.14
C GLY A 31 -10.24 -3.26 -1.95
N VAL A 32 -11.09 -4.29 -2.02
CA VAL A 32 -11.98 -4.69 -0.91
C VAL A 32 -11.16 -5.14 0.31
N HIS A 33 -9.99 -5.71 0.08
CA HIS A 33 -9.18 -6.32 1.13
C HIS A 33 -8.42 -5.30 1.98
N TRP A 34 -7.52 -4.50 1.38
CA TRP A 34 -6.51 -3.76 2.15
C TRP A 34 -7.02 -2.55 2.88
N THR A 35 -7.82 -1.71 2.23
CA THR A 35 -8.24 -0.45 2.87
C THR A 35 -9.15 -0.71 4.08
N PRO A 36 -10.24 -1.49 3.99
CA PRO A 36 -11.05 -1.80 5.16
C PRO A 36 -10.27 -2.48 6.27
N LEU A 37 -9.40 -3.44 5.91
CA LEU A 37 -8.59 -4.19 6.88
C LEU A 37 -7.64 -3.28 7.67
N ASN A 38 -6.83 -2.47 6.98
CA ASN A 38 -5.78 -1.69 7.63
C ASN A 38 -6.29 -0.42 8.31
N THR A 39 -7.41 0.14 7.83
CA THR A 39 -7.87 1.44 8.35
C THR A 39 -8.94 1.32 9.42
N ILE A 40 -9.72 0.25 9.47
CA ILE A 40 -10.83 0.11 10.43
C ILE A 40 -10.79 -1.24 11.15
N ILE A 41 -10.79 -2.37 10.42
CA ILE A 41 -10.96 -3.70 11.04
C ILE A 41 -9.83 -3.96 12.04
N LEU A 42 -8.58 -3.72 11.65
CA LEU A 42 -7.41 -3.94 12.53
C LEU A 42 -7.47 -3.06 13.78
N GLN A 43 -7.97 -1.83 13.67
CA GLN A 43 -8.14 -0.94 14.82
C GLN A 43 -9.17 -1.51 15.80
N VAL A 44 -10.33 -1.96 15.30
CA VAL A 44 -11.39 -2.53 16.12
C VAL A 44 -10.90 -3.78 16.85
N LEU A 45 -10.23 -4.69 16.14
CA LEU A 45 -9.66 -5.90 16.73
C LEU A 45 -8.57 -5.59 17.76
N ALA A 46 -7.69 -4.62 17.47
CA ALA A 46 -6.65 -4.18 18.40
C ALA A 46 -7.24 -3.58 19.70
N VAL A 47 -8.32 -2.79 19.58
CA VAL A 47 -9.05 -2.27 20.75
C VAL A 47 -9.66 -3.40 21.57
N ALA A 48 -10.22 -4.41 20.90
CA ALA A 48 -10.87 -5.55 21.58
C ALA A 48 -9.88 -6.38 22.40
N VAL A 49 -8.64 -6.58 21.90
CA VAL A 49 -7.64 -7.44 22.58
C VAL A 49 -6.70 -6.69 23.54
N ALA A 50 -6.49 -5.38 23.36
CA ALA A 50 -5.50 -4.61 24.13
C ALA A 50 -6.10 -3.42 24.89
N GLY A 51 -7.36 -3.08 24.67
CA GLY A 51 -7.99 -1.87 25.18
C GLY A 51 -7.60 -0.61 24.39
N GLY A 52 -8.25 0.52 24.71
CA GLY A 52 -8.20 1.74 23.92
C GLY A 52 -6.80 2.24 23.56
N THR A 53 -6.05 2.70 24.56
CA THR A 53 -4.74 3.35 24.33
C THR A 53 -3.66 2.37 23.84
N ARG A 54 -3.66 1.15 24.34
CA ARG A 54 -2.72 0.11 23.86
C ARG A 54 -3.02 -0.39 22.46
N GLY A 55 -4.26 -0.27 22.00
CA GLY A 55 -4.67 -0.65 20.64
C GLY A 55 -3.87 0.09 19.57
N THR A 56 -3.54 1.37 19.78
CA THR A 56 -2.72 2.14 18.81
C THR A 56 -1.32 1.55 18.65
N LEU A 57 -0.72 1.11 19.75
CA LEU A 57 0.59 0.44 19.73
C LEU A 57 0.52 -0.91 19.01
N VAL A 58 -0.54 -1.69 19.25
CA VAL A 58 -0.74 -2.99 18.60
C VAL A 58 -0.91 -2.82 17.07
N VAL A 59 -1.66 -1.82 16.62
CA VAL A 59 -1.76 -1.51 15.18
C VAL A 59 -0.39 -1.13 14.61
N ALA A 60 0.36 -0.27 15.31
CA ALA A 60 1.72 0.13 14.89
C ALA A 60 2.63 -1.10 14.76
N GLN A 61 2.63 -1.99 15.74
CA GLN A 61 3.44 -3.22 15.75
C GLN A 61 3.04 -4.17 14.63
N ALA A 62 1.75 -4.45 14.46
CA ALA A 62 1.27 -5.33 13.41
C ALA A 62 1.62 -4.80 12.01
N THR A 63 1.39 -3.51 11.77
CA THR A 63 1.67 -2.88 10.47
C THR A 63 3.16 -2.79 10.19
N SER A 64 4.00 -2.43 11.15
CA SER A 64 5.45 -2.37 11.00
C SER A 64 6.04 -3.74 10.71
N ALA A 65 5.70 -4.76 11.51
CA ALA A 65 6.16 -6.13 11.27
C ALA A 65 5.68 -6.65 9.91
N GLY A 66 4.40 -6.40 9.55
CA GLY A 66 3.83 -6.79 8.27
C GLY A 66 4.54 -6.18 7.07
N ALA A 67 5.04 -4.99 7.23
CA ALA A 67 5.70 -4.22 6.19
C ALA A 67 7.03 -4.78 5.72
N VAL A 68 7.79 -5.37 6.63
CA VAL A 68 9.02 -6.09 6.28
C VAL A 68 8.69 -7.20 5.28
N PHE A 69 7.61 -7.94 5.54
CA PHE A 69 7.15 -9.00 4.65
C PHE A 69 6.56 -8.45 3.34
N ALA A 70 5.93 -7.27 3.37
CA ALA A 70 5.43 -6.61 2.16
C ALA A 70 6.54 -6.23 1.17
N VAL A 71 7.77 -6.03 1.63
CA VAL A 71 8.94 -5.79 0.77
C VAL A 71 9.61 -7.08 0.33
N VAL A 72 9.81 -8.01 1.25
CA VAL A 72 10.61 -9.23 0.99
C VAL A 72 9.85 -10.28 0.21
N VAL A 73 8.58 -10.53 0.58
CA VAL A 73 7.78 -11.61 0.00
C VAL A 73 7.55 -11.43 -1.51
N PRO A 74 7.20 -10.22 -2.03
CA PRO A 74 7.05 -10.03 -3.47
C PRO A 74 8.33 -10.34 -4.27
N ILE A 75 9.50 -10.00 -3.74
CA ILE A 75 10.79 -10.30 -4.40
C ILE A 75 11.01 -11.82 -4.45
N LEU A 76 10.80 -12.51 -3.34
CA LEU A 76 11.00 -13.95 -3.23
C LEU A 76 10.00 -14.72 -4.10
N VAL A 77 8.71 -14.41 -3.96
CA VAL A 77 7.64 -15.11 -4.70
C VAL A 77 7.70 -14.76 -6.19
N GLY A 78 8.00 -13.53 -6.56
CA GLY A 78 8.24 -13.14 -7.95
C GLY A 78 9.31 -14.03 -8.58
N TYR A 79 10.47 -14.15 -7.91
CA TYR A 79 11.57 -15.02 -8.34
C TYR A 79 11.19 -16.50 -8.43
N LEU A 80 10.49 -17.03 -7.44
CA LEU A 80 10.07 -18.43 -7.40
C LEU A 80 9.00 -18.72 -8.45
N SER A 81 8.02 -17.82 -8.62
CA SER A 81 6.95 -17.98 -9.61
C SER A 81 7.47 -17.96 -11.05
N ASP A 82 8.54 -17.17 -11.33
CA ASP A 82 9.19 -17.17 -12.63
C ASP A 82 9.84 -18.51 -12.98
N ARG A 83 10.22 -19.32 -11.99
CA ARG A 83 10.85 -20.63 -12.14
C ARG A 83 9.90 -21.80 -12.00
N THR A 84 8.69 -21.53 -11.57
CA THR A 84 7.67 -22.57 -11.38
C THR A 84 7.20 -23.11 -12.72
N SER A 85 7.21 -24.43 -12.85
CA SER A 85 6.70 -25.14 -14.03
C SER A 85 5.77 -26.26 -13.56
N THR A 86 4.47 -25.98 -13.54
CA THR A 86 3.45 -26.96 -13.16
C THR A 86 2.44 -27.17 -14.29
N ARG A 87 1.65 -28.25 -14.19
CA ARG A 87 0.54 -28.51 -15.13
C ARG A 87 -0.53 -27.41 -15.12
N PHE A 88 -0.58 -26.60 -14.05
CA PHE A 88 -1.54 -25.50 -13.91
C PHE A 88 -0.98 -24.15 -14.36
N GLY A 89 0.24 -24.11 -14.90
CA GLY A 89 0.95 -22.91 -15.27
C GLY A 89 1.99 -22.48 -14.23
N ARG A 90 2.52 -21.25 -14.37
CA ARG A 90 3.55 -20.75 -13.46
C ARG A 90 3.00 -19.77 -12.42
N ARG A 91 1.97 -18.97 -12.74
CA ARG A 91 1.40 -17.94 -11.84
C ARG A 91 0.24 -18.46 -11.01
N ARG A 92 -0.67 -19.23 -11.64
CA ARG A 92 -1.87 -19.75 -10.99
C ARG A 92 -1.63 -20.47 -9.65
N PRO A 93 -0.63 -21.37 -9.50
CA PRO A 93 -0.39 -22.05 -8.22
C PRO A 93 -0.05 -21.07 -7.07
N TRP A 94 0.73 -20.05 -7.36
CA TRP A 94 1.13 -19.03 -6.37
C TRP A 94 -0.03 -18.11 -5.98
N ILE A 95 -0.84 -17.69 -6.96
CA ILE A 95 -2.05 -16.89 -6.70
C ILE A 95 -3.03 -17.71 -5.86
N ALA A 96 -3.30 -18.95 -6.24
CA ALA A 96 -4.25 -19.82 -5.54
C ALA A 96 -3.78 -20.16 -4.13
N SER A 97 -2.55 -20.62 -3.94
CA SER A 97 -2.00 -20.95 -2.61
C SER A 97 -1.92 -19.73 -1.71
N GLY A 98 -1.41 -18.60 -2.23
CA GLY A 98 -1.37 -17.34 -1.47
C GLY A 98 -2.77 -16.92 -1.02
N THR A 99 -3.77 -17.02 -1.89
CA THR A 99 -5.16 -16.70 -1.52
C THR A 99 -5.72 -17.65 -0.47
N LEU A 100 -5.47 -18.96 -0.57
CA LEU A 100 -5.92 -19.92 0.45
C LEU A 100 -5.32 -19.62 1.82
N PHE A 101 -4.00 -19.36 1.88
CA PHE A 101 -3.35 -18.96 3.13
C PHE A 101 -3.83 -17.60 3.63
N ASN A 102 -4.21 -16.69 2.73
CA ASN A 102 -4.80 -15.40 3.11
C ASN A 102 -6.17 -15.60 3.77
N LEU A 103 -7.05 -16.39 3.18
CA LEU A 103 -8.36 -16.72 3.77
C LEU A 103 -8.22 -17.39 5.14
N PHE A 104 -7.24 -18.29 5.29
CA PHE A 104 -6.91 -18.88 6.58
C PHE A 104 -6.45 -17.80 7.59
N GLY A 105 -5.58 -16.87 7.17
CA GLY A 105 -5.14 -15.74 7.99
C GLY A 105 -6.27 -14.82 8.43
N LEU A 106 -7.24 -14.52 7.55
CA LEU A 106 -8.44 -13.76 7.90
C LEU A 106 -9.28 -14.48 8.94
N GLY A 107 -9.40 -15.82 8.84
CA GLY A 107 -10.07 -16.64 9.86
C GLY A 107 -9.36 -16.60 11.22
N LEU A 108 -8.01 -16.65 11.21
CA LEU A 108 -7.22 -16.48 12.44
C LEU A 108 -7.39 -15.09 13.06
N LEU A 109 -7.47 -14.03 12.24
CA LEU A 109 -7.74 -12.66 12.71
C LEU A 109 -9.11 -12.56 13.38
N ALA A 110 -10.13 -13.19 12.80
CA ALA A 110 -11.48 -13.21 13.36
C ALA A 110 -11.54 -13.88 14.74
N GLY A 111 -10.69 -14.88 14.99
CA GLY A 111 -10.59 -15.60 16.27
C GLY A 111 -9.51 -15.10 17.21
N ALA A 112 -8.81 -14.00 16.90
CA ALA A 112 -7.68 -13.54 17.71
C ALA A 112 -8.12 -12.97 19.07
N GLY A 113 -7.86 -13.70 20.16
CA GLY A 113 -8.19 -13.33 21.54
C GLY A 113 -7.03 -12.69 22.31
N SER A 114 -5.86 -12.48 21.69
CA SER A 114 -4.68 -11.89 22.34
C SER A 114 -3.84 -11.10 21.35
N VAL A 115 -3.01 -10.17 21.86
CA VAL A 115 -2.13 -9.33 21.04
C VAL A 115 -1.16 -10.18 20.20
N PRO A 116 -0.43 -11.19 20.74
CA PRO A 116 0.44 -12.02 19.92
C PRO A 116 -0.32 -12.79 18.83
N ALA A 117 -1.52 -13.30 19.13
CA ALA A 117 -2.35 -14.02 18.17
C ALA A 117 -2.80 -13.09 17.02
N LEU A 118 -3.21 -11.85 17.33
CA LEU A 118 -3.61 -10.85 16.36
C LEU A 118 -2.46 -10.47 15.43
N ILE A 119 -1.27 -10.19 15.98
CA ILE A 119 -0.08 -9.85 15.19
C ILE A 119 0.31 -11.05 14.31
N ALA A 120 0.37 -12.27 14.85
CA ALA A 120 0.70 -13.46 14.08
C ALA A 120 -0.29 -13.70 12.92
N ALA A 121 -1.59 -13.58 13.18
CA ALA A 121 -2.63 -13.71 12.18
C ALA A 121 -2.51 -12.64 11.08
N TYR A 122 -2.24 -11.39 11.45
CA TYR A 122 -2.00 -10.30 10.52
C TYR A 122 -0.76 -10.56 9.64
N LEU A 123 0.32 -11.11 10.20
CA LEU A 123 1.51 -11.49 9.43
C LEU A 123 1.21 -12.60 8.42
N VAL A 124 0.38 -13.58 8.78
CA VAL A 124 -0.08 -14.60 7.83
C VAL A 124 -0.83 -13.95 6.65
N VAL A 125 -1.73 -12.98 6.92
CA VAL A 125 -2.43 -12.22 5.88
C VAL A 125 -1.44 -11.44 5.02
N GLN A 126 -0.48 -10.74 5.62
CA GLN A 126 0.54 -9.96 4.91
C GLN A 126 1.39 -10.82 3.98
N ILE A 127 1.95 -11.91 4.49
CA ILE A 127 2.82 -12.82 3.72
C ILE A 127 2.04 -13.42 2.55
N SER A 128 0.87 -13.94 2.82
CA SER A 128 0.07 -14.69 1.86
C SER A 128 -0.48 -13.80 0.74
N ASN A 129 -1.03 -12.62 1.08
CA ASN A 129 -1.58 -11.72 0.07
C ASN A 129 -0.48 -11.07 -0.78
N ASN A 130 0.63 -10.64 -0.17
CA ASN A 130 1.78 -10.11 -0.92
C ASN A 130 2.40 -11.18 -1.84
N GLY A 131 2.40 -12.45 -1.43
CA GLY A 131 2.80 -13.57 -2.27
C GLY A 131 1.88 -13.76 -3.48
N ALA A 132 0.56 -13.79 -3.27
CA ALA A 132 -0.41 -13.86 -4.35
C ALA A 132 -0.30 -12.67 -5.30
N PHE A 133 -0.17 -11.45 -4.75
CA PHE A 133 -0.02 -10.21 -5.51
C PHE A 133 1.26 -10.20 -6.36
N ALA A 134 2.39 -10.69 -5.85
CA ALA A 134 3.64 -10.76 -6.59
C ALA A 134 3.51 -11.62 -7.86
N ALA A 135 2.87 -12.79 -7.74
CA ALA A 135 2.62 -13.63 -8.89
C ALA A 135 1.59 -12.99 -9.86
N TYR A 136 0.55 -12.35 -9.32
CA TYR A 136 -0.46 -11.65 -10.11
C TYR A 136 0.12 -10.46 -10.89
N SER A 137 1.02 -9.69 -10.32
CA SER A 137 1.60 -8.48 -10.95
C SER A 137 2.29 -8.76 -12.29
N ALA A 138 2.76 -9.99 -12.49
CA ALA A 138 3.36 -10.43 -13.75
C ALA A 138 2.35 -10.95 -14.79
N VAL A 139 1.06 -11.08 -14.44
CA VAL A 139 0.05 -11.62 -15.35
C VAL A 139 -0.18 -10.70 -16.55
N ILE A 140 -0.32 -9.39 -16.33
CA ILE A 140 -0.55 -8.43 -17.43
C ILE A 140 0.62 -8.47 -18.43
N PRO A 141 1.89 -8.30 -18.05
CA PRO A 141 3.02 -8.43 -18.98
C PRO A 141 3.10 -9.79 -19.68
N ASP A 142 2.69 -10.87 -19.00
CA ASP A 142 2.76 -12.23 -19.54
C ASP A 142 1.66 -12.53 -20.58
N VAL A 143 0.47 -11.91 -20.44
CA VAL A 143 -0.75 -12.31 -21.17
C VAL A 143 -1.23 -11.25 -22.13
N VAL A 144 -1.07 -9.94 -21.79
CA VAL A 144 -1.62 -8.83 -22.55
C VAL A 144 -0.63 -8.34 -23.62
N PRO A 145 -1.07 -8.10 -24.86
CA PRO A 145 -0.23 -7.46 -25.88
C PRO A 145 0.23 -6.06 -25.47
N VAL A 146 1.45 -5.67 -25.87
CA VAL A 146 2.07 -4.39 -25.46
C VAL A 146 1.19 -3.19 -25.77
N HIS A 147 0.52 -3.18 -26.94
CA HIS A 147 -0.37 -2.09 -27.36
C HIS A 147 -1.65 -1.95 -26.52
N GLN A 148 -2.01 -2.99 -25.72
CA GLN A 148 -3.15 -2.97 -24.79
C GLN A 148 -2.75 -2.73 -23.32
N ASN A 149 -1.45 -2.61 -23.01
CA ASN A 149 -0.97 -2.46 -21.65
C ASN A 149 -1.56 -1.22 -20.94
N GLY A 150 -1.71 -0.11 -21.65
CA GLY A 150 -2.34 1.10 -21.10
C GLY A 150 -3.78 0.87 -20.67
N ARG A 151 -4.58 0.20 -21.52
CA ARG A 151 -5.96 -0.17 -21.22
C ARG A 151 -6.05 -1.15 -20.05
N ALA A 152 -5.19 -2.15 -20.01
CA ALA A 152 -5.15 -3.14 -18.93
C ALA A 152 -4.78 -2.49 -17.59
N SER A 153 -3.79 -1.59 -17.57
CA SER A 153 -3.37 -0.86 -16.36
C SER A 153 -4.43 0.14 -15.88
N GLY A 154 -5.11 0.83 -16.79
CA GLY A 154 -6.24 1.69 -16.43
C GLY A 154 -7.37 0.91 -15.77
N LEU A 155 -7.75 -0.25 -16.32
CA LEU A 155 -8.75 -1.13 -15.72
C LEU A 155 -8.30 -1.68 -14.38
N LEU A 156 -7.01 -2.02 -14.22
CA LEU A 156 -6.42 -2.47 -12.96
C LEU A 156 -6.66 -1.45 -11.84
N ASN A 157 -6.31 -0.19 -12.07
CA ASN A 157 -6.49 0.88 -11.09
C ASN A 157 -7.97 1.16 -10.81
N SER A 158 -8.81 1.17 -11.85
CA SER A 158 -10.26 1.37 -11.69
C SER A 158 -10.90 0.26 -10.87
N MET A 159 -10.52 -1.00 -11.10
CA MET A 159 -11.00 -2.15 -10.33
C MET A 159 -10.57 -2.07 -8.87
N GLN A 160 -9.33 -1.65 -8.59
CA GLN A 160 -8.85 -1.46 -7.22
C GLN A 160 -9.66 -0.37 -6.49
N GLN A 161 -9.88 0.79 -7.13
CA GLN A 161 -10.63 1.88 -6.52
C GLN A 161 -12.11 1.51 -6.29
N LEU A 162 -12.75 0.85 -7.25
CA LEU A 162 -14.11 0.32 -7.08
C LEU A 162 -14.18 -0.68 -5.92
N GLY A 163 -13.20 -1.59 -5.84
CA GLY A 163 -13.10 -2.54 -4.72
C GLY A 163 -12.97 -1.83 -3.38
N THR A 164 -12.15 -0.78 -3.29
CA THR A 164 -11.99 0.01 -2.07
C THR A 164 -13.31 0.68 -1.65
N VAL A 165 -14.03 1.27 -2.59
CA VAL A 165 -15.36 1.87 -2.31
C VAL A 165 -16.34 0.81 -1.82
N VAL A 166 -16.44 -0.32 -2.53
CA VAL A 166 -17.36 -1.42 -2.17
C VAL A 166 -17.00 -2.01 -0.80
N GLY A 167 -15.71 -2.23 -0.54
CA GLY A 167 -15.25 -2.78 0.74
C GLY A 167 -15.52 -1.86 1.92
N LEU A 168 -15.25 -0.57 1.79
CA LEU A 168 -15.56 0.41 2.84
C LEU A 168 -17.06 0.60 3.02
N PHE A 169 -17.83 0.64 1.94
CA PHE A 169 -19.29 0.77 2.01
C PHE A 169 -19.92 -0.43 2.71
N ALA A 170 -19.52 -1.65 2.34
CA ALA A 170 -19.98 -2.87 3.00
C ALA A 170 -19.61 -2.87 4.49
N LEU A 171 -18.36 -2.49 4.82
CA LEU A 171 -17.90 -2.40 6.21
C LEU A 171 -18.69 -1.34 6.99
N THR A 172 -18.98 -0.19 6.39
CA THR A 172 -19.79 0.88 7.02
C THR A 172 -21.18 0.37 7.40
N ILE A 173 -21.83 -0.39 6.52
CA ILE A 173 -23.13 -1.00 6.83
C ILE A 173 -23.01 -1.98 8.00
N LEU A 174 -21.98 -2.84 7.99
CA LEU A 174 -21.77 -3.85 9.04
C LEU A 174 -21.40 -3.22 10.41
N LEU A 175 -20.78 -2.06 10.41
CA LEU A 175 -20.44 -1.31 11.63
C LEU A 175 -21.56 -0.41 12.12
N SER A 176 -22.66 -0.28 11.38
CA SER A 176 -23.83 0.47 11.81
C SER A 176 -24.39 -0.11 13.13
N PRO A 177 -24.70 0.75 14.10
CA PRO A 177 -25.22 0.32 15.42
C PRO A 177 -26.44 -0.58 15.35
N ASP A 178 -27.26 -0.42 14.31
CA ASP A 178 -28.55 -1.11 14.14
C ASP A 178 -28.41 -2.55 13.60
N HIS A 179 -27.22 -2.98 13.13
CA HIS A 179 -27.09 -4.24 12.39
C HIS A 179 -26.61 -5.41 13.23
N LEU A 180 -25.48 -5.30 13.95
CA LEU A 180 -24.83 -6.45 14.59
C LEU A 180 -24.60 -6.30 16.10
N GLY A 181 -25.16 -5.28 16.72
CA GLY A 181 -25.15 -5.08 18.17
C GLY A 181 -23.79 -4.75 18.80
N SER A 182 -22.67 -4.95 18.09
CA SER A 182 -21.34 -4.53 18.55
C SER A 182 -20.38 -4.24 17.41
N THR A 183 -19.49 -3.28 17.64
CA THR A 183 -18.42 -2.89 16.70
C THR A 183 -17.49 -4.07 16.39
N HIS A 184 -17.22 -4.93 17.38
CA HIS A 184 -16.39 -6.12 17.20
C HIS A 184 -17.06 -7.13 16.25
N ALA A 185 -18.34 -7.42 16.43
CA ALA A 185 -19.09 -8.31 15.55
C ALA A 185 -19.14 -7.77 14.11
N GLY A 186 -19.31 -6.45 13.95
CA GLY A 186 -19.24 -5.77 12.66
C GLY A 186 -17.87 -5.92 11.97
N ALA A 187 -16.78 -5.79 12.72
CA ALA A 187 -15.43 -5.98 12.18
C ALA A 187 -15.17 -7.45 11.78
N VAL A 188 -15.61 -8.41 12.57
CA VAL A 188 -15.53 -9.85 12.24
C VAL A 188 -16.36 -10.18 11.00
N ALA A 189 -17.58 -9.66 10.89
CA ALA A 189 -18.39 -9.80 9.67
C ALA A 189 -17.70 -9.16 8.46
N GLY A 190 -17.03 -8.02 8.65
CA GLY A 190 -16.19 -7.36 7.64
C GLY A 190 -15.06 -8.28 7.12
N LEU A 191 -14.41 -9.06 7.99
CA LEU A 191 -13.40 -10.05 7.57
C LEU A 191 -14.00 -11.14 6.67
N TRP A 192 -15.22 -11.61 6.95
CA TRP A 192 -15.91 -12.56 6.09
C TRP A 192 -16.25 -11.96 4.72
N VAL A 193 -16.72 -10.71 4.69
CA VAL A 193 -16.97 -10.01 3.42
C VAL A 193 -15.68 -9.88 2.62
N VAL A 194 -14.58 -9.44 3.25
CA VAL A 194 -13.24 -9.39 2.62
C VAL A 194 -12.85 -10.75 2.07
N GLY A 195 -13.04 -11.82 2.85
CA GLY A 195 -12.71 -13.18 2.44
C GLY A 195 -13.53 -13.65 1.22
N ILE A 196 -14.84 -13.43 1.22
CA ILE A 196 -15.74 -13.81 0.13
C ILE A 196 -15.38 -13.08 -1.17
N PHE A 197 -15.18 -11.75 -1.10
CA PHE A 197 -14.81 -10.96 -2.28
C PHE A 197 -13.42 -11.36 -2.79
N THR A 198 -12.45 -11.60 -1.89
CA THR A 198 -11.11 -12.08 -2.26
C THR A 198 -11.20 -13.43 -2.96
N ALA A 199 -11.89 -14.41 -2.37
CA ALA A 199 -12.05 -15.74 -2.97
C ALA A 199 -12.73 -15.68 -4.35
N GLY A 200 -13.88 -14.98 -4.43
CA GLY A 200 -14.65 -14.86 -5.67
C GLY A 200 -13.85 -14.17 -6.79
N SER A 201 -13.23 -13.05 -6.48
CA SER A 201 -12.43 -12.29 -7.45
C SER A 201 -11.20 -13.07 -7.94
N VAL A 202 -10.53 -13.79 -7.05
CA VAL A 202 -9.39 -14.63 -7.41
C VAL A 202 -9.81 -15.82 -8.26
N MET A 203 -10.94 -16.47 -7.97
CA MET A 203 -11.48 -17.53 -8.83
C MET A 203 -11.73 -17.04 -10.25
N VAL A 204 -12.35 -15.85 -10.41
CA VAL A 204 -12.58 -15.22 -11.71
C VAL A 204 -11.23 -14.96 -12.42
N THR A 205 -10.26 -14.40 -11.71
CA THR A 205 -8.91 -14.14 -12.25
C THR A 205 -8.23 -15.42 -12.71
N LEU A 206 -8.22 -16.47 -11.88
CA LEU A 206 -7.59 -17.75 -12.21
C LEU A 206 -8.24 -18.42 -13.44
N ALA A 207 -9.57 -18.31 -13.59
CA ALA A 207 -10.27 -18.81 -14.75
C ALA A 207 -9.92 -18.03 -16.04
N ALA A 208 -9.67 -16.72 -15.92
CA ALA A 208 -9.43 -15.83 -17.06
C ALA A 208 -7.98 -15.87 -17.58
N ILE A 209 -6.99 -16.23 -16.75
CA ILE A 209 -5.58 -16.27 -17.16
C ILE A 209 -5.33 -17.42 -18.12
N PRO A 210 -4.87 -17.17 -19.37
CA PRO A 210 -4.48 -18.23 -20.29
C PRO A 210 -3.03 -18.65 -20.02
N GLU A 211 -2.79 -19.52 -19.06
CA GLU A 211 -1.46 -20.07 -18.82
C GLU A 211 -1.26 -21.40 -19.53
N ALA A 212 -0.32 -21.40 -20.49
CA ALA A 212 0.23 -22.65 -21.01
C ALA A 212 1.36 -23.14 -20.08
N PRO A 213 1.54 -24.48 -19.92
CA PRO A 213 2.74 -25.01 -19.26
C PRO A 213 3.99 -24.49 -19.96
N LEU A 214 4.98 -24.04 -19.19
CA LEU A 214 6.26 -23.58 -19.74
C LEU A 214 6.87 -24.66 -20.62
N GLN A 215 6.81 -24.49 -21.93
CA GLN A 215 7.81 -25.08 -22.79
C GLN A 215 9.16 -24.53 -22.35
N ARG A 216 10.09 -25.39 -21.93
CA ARG A 216 11.41 -25.05 -21.39
C ARG A 216 12.02 -23.92 -22.21
N LEU A 217 11.89 -22.69 -21.75
CA LEU A 217 12.67 -21.56 -22.27
C LEU A 217 14.12 -21.83 -21.87
N ARG A 218 14.87 -22.39 -22.85
CA ARG A 218 16.33 -22.45 -22.80
C ARG A 218 16.80 -21.01 -22.69
N SER A 219 17.59 -20.74 -21.64
CA SER A 219 18.31 -19.50 -21.39
C SER A 219 17.53 -18.22 -21.00
N ALA A 220 16.72 -18.27 -19.95
CA ALA A 220 16.68 -17.09 -19.09
C ALA A 220 18.01 -17.05 -18.32
N ALA A 221 18.78 -15.96 -18.46
CA ALA A 221 20.00 -15.78 -17.71
C ALA A 221 19.71 -16.08 -16.23
N ARG A 222 20.37 -17.11 -15.67
CA ARG A 222 20.24 -17.49 -14.28
C ARG A 222 20.77 -16.33 -13.45
N ILE A 223 19.90 -15.40 -13.04
CA ILE A 223 20.25 -14.50 -11.96
C ILE A 223 20.41 -15.38 -10.72
N ARG A 224 21.63 -15.83 -10.48
CA ARG A 224 22.01 -16.46 -9.22
C ARG A 224 22.04 -15.33 -8.19
N ILE A 225 20.96 -15.16 -7.43
CA ILE A 225 21.09 -14.41 -6.18
C ILE A 225 22.07 -15.22 -5.34
N PRO A 226 23.26 -14.70 -5.00
CA PRO A 226 24.18 -15.43 -4.15
C PRO A 226 23.44 -15.80 -2.87
N MET A 227 23.52 -17.06 -2.43
CA MET A 227 22.88 -17.52 -1.19
C MET A 227 23.17 -16.56 -0.02
N ARG A 228 24.36 -15.97 -0.01
CA ARG A 228 24.77 -14.94 0.98
C ARG A 228 23.85 -13.72 1.00
N VAL A 229 23.38 -13.26 -0.16
CA VAL A 229 22.45 -12.09 -0.27
C VAL A 229 21.05 -12.47 0.19
N ALA A 230 20.57 -13.66 -0.18
CA ALA A 230 19.29 -14.18 0.29
C ALA A 230 19.31 -14.40 1.82
N VAL A 231 20.38 -15.01 2.34
CA VAL A 231 20.58 -15.22 3.79
C VAL A 231 20.74 -13.89 4.52
N ALA A 232 21.49 -12.92 3.98
CA ALA A 232 21.62 -11.59 4.57
C ALA A 232 20.28 -10.82 4.58
N ALA A 233 19.50 -10.91 3.50
CA ALA A 233 18.17 -10.30 3.44
C ALA A 233 17.21 -10.94 4.46
N VAL A 234 17.16 -12.27 4.53
CA VAL A 234 16.34 -12.99 5.52
C VAL A 234 16.86 -12.72 6.94
N GLY A 235 18.17 -12.75 7.18
CA GLY A 235 18.77 -12.44 8.47
C GLY A 235 18.47 -10.99 8.91
N PHE A 236 18.54 -10.03 8.00
CA PHE A 236 18.16 -8.64 8.26
C PHE A 236 16.69 -8.50 8.65
N VAL A 237 15.79 -9.20 7.95
CA VAL A 237 14.36 -9.26 8.27
C VAL A 237 14.12 -9.88 9.66
N VAL A 238 14.77 -11.00 9.93
CA VAL A 238 14.66 -11.67 11.24
C VAL A 238 15.19 -10.77 12.36
N VAL A 239 16.31 -10.07 12.14
CA VAL A 239 16.85 -9.10 13.10
C VAL A 239 15.92 -7.90 13.29
N LEU A 240 15.29 -7.36 12.24
CA LEU A 240 14.31 -6.28 12.38
C LEU A 240 13.08 -6.73 13.15
N VAL A 241 12.54 -7.91 12.87
CA VAL A 241 11.38 -8.47 13.58
C VAL A 241 11.76 -8.81 15.03
N ALA A 242 12.93 -9.40 15.26
CA ALA A 242 13.43 -9.68 16.61
C ALA A 242 13.71 -8.38 17.40
N LEU A 243 14.25 -7.37 16.73
CA LEU A 243 14.48 -6.05 17.32
C LEU A 243 13.16 -5.36 17.69
N GLU A 244 12.13 -5.47 16.86
CA GLU A 244 10.77 -5.01 17.18
C GLU A 244 10.20 -5.74 18.41
N PHE A 245 10.40 -7.05 18.52
CA PHE A 245 9.97 -7.82 19.69
C PHE A 245 10.77 -7.51 20.96
N VAL A 246 12.07 -7.26 20.85
CA VAL A 246 12.96 -6.91 21.98
C VAL A 246 12.77 -5.45 22.42
N LEU A 247 12.47 -4.54 21.48
CA LEU A 247 12.24 -3.11 21.75
C LEU A 247 10.79 -2.80 22.17
N LEU A 248 9.97 -3.81 22.44
CA LEU A 248 8.68 -3.70 23.14
C LEU A 248 8.81 -3.14 24.58
N THR A 249 10.03 -2.98 25.08
CA THR A 249 10.34 -2.18 26.27
C THR A 249 10.32 -0.68 25.91
N PRO A 250 9.96 0.23 26.83
CA PRO A 250 9.72 1.65 26.55
C PRO A 250 11.02 2.41 26.24
N VAL A 251 11.53 2.20 25.05
CA VAL A 251 12.62 3.01 24.47
C VAL A 251 11.99 4.14 23.65
N SER A 252 12.49 5.36 23.82
CA SER A 252 11.92 6.57 23.20
C SER A 252 11.63 6.43 21.69
N ALA A 253 10.47 6.92 21.24
CA ALA A 253 10.04 6.90 19.84
C ALA A 253 11.10 7.44 18.85
N LEU A 254 11.97 8.34 19.31
CA LEU A 254 13.08 8.90 18.54
C LEU A 254 14.09 7.81 18.12
N TRP A 255 14.36 6.81 18.97
CA TRP A 255 15.26 5.70 18.66
C TRP A 255 14.72 4.81 17.53
N PHE A 256 13.41 4.56 17.48
CA PHE A 256 12.80 3.81 16.36
C PHE A 256 12.94 4.52 15.02
N VAL A 257 12.76 5.85 15.01
CA VAL A 257 12.96 6.65 13.81
C VAL A 257 14.42 6.63 13.36
N VAL A 258 15.33 6.85 14.31
CA VAL A 258 16.78 6.86 14.04
C VAL A 258 17.25 5.47 13.60
N MET A 259 16.77 4.40 14.25
CA MET A 259 17.14 3.02 13.90
C MET A 259 16.50 2.60 12.56
N GLY A 260 15.22 2.95 12.30
CA GLY A 260 14.55 2.64 11.03
C GLY A 260 15.18 3.37 9.86
N VAL A 261 15.42 4.66 9.99
CA VAL A 261 16.11 5.47 8.97
C VAL A 261 17.58 5.06 8.85
N GLY A 262 18.27 4.79 9.98
CA GLY A 262 19.64 4.31 10.00
C GLY A 262 19.78 2.91 9.37
N ALA A 263 18.85 1.99 9.65
CA ALA A 263 18.84 0.65 9.06
C ALA A 263 18.51 0.71 7.55
N ALA A 264 17.58 1.55 7.13
CA ALA A 264 17.30 1.78 5.71
C ALA A 264 18.49 2.41 5.00
N ALA A 265 19.13 3.42 5.60
CA ALA A 265 20.33 4.06 5.07
C ALA A 265 21.51 3.09 5.04
N ALA A 266 21.72 2.28 6.08
CA ALA A 266 22.76 1.26 6.15
C ALA A 266 22.51 0.12 5.15
N ALA A 267 21.26 -0.30 4.95
CA ALA A 267 20.90 -1.27 3.92
C ALA A 267 21.17 -0.71 2.51
N VAL A 268 20.75 0.52 2.22
CA VAL A 268 21.02 1.19 0.94
C VAL A 268 22.55 1.39 0.75
N ALA A 269 23.28 1.84 1.77
CA ALA A 269 24.72 2.02 1.70
C ALA A 269 25.45 0.67 1.61
N GLY A 270 25.05 -0.34 2.36
CA GLY A 270 25.56 -1.71 2.29
C GLY A 270 25.34 -2.33 0.92
N PHE A 271 24.13 -2.23 0.37
CA PHE A 271 23.83 -2.67 -0.98
C PHE A 271 24.58 -1.87 -2.05
N ALA A 272 24.73 -0.54 -1.86
CA ALA A 272 25.51 0.31 -2.78
C ALA A 272 27.00 -0.01 -2.77
N SER A 273 27.55 -0.45 -1.62
CA SER A 273 28.98 -0.78 -1.44
C SER A 273 29.36 -2.19 -1.88
N THR A 274 28.39 -3.12 -2.06
CA THR A 274 28.68 -4.53 -2.36
C THR A 274 29.32 -4.79 -3.71
N GLY A 275 29.46 -3.79 -4.57
CA GLY A 275 30.07 -3.95 -5.90
C GLY A 275 29.34 -4.94 -6.83
N ILE A 276 28.15 -5.46 -6.42
CA ILE A 276 27.36 -6.37 -7.21
C ILE A 276 26.76 -5.61 -8.40
N PRO A 277 27.11 -5.94 -9.65
CA PRO A 277 26.68 -5.18 -10.83
C PRO A 277 25.15 -5.04 -10.93
N GLN A 278 24.42 -6.07 -10.48
CA GLN A 278 22.95 -6.08 -10.49
C GLN A 278 22.34 -5.05 -9.51
N VAL A 279 22.92 -4.91 -8.32
CA VAL A 279 22.47 -3.91 -7.32
C VAL A 279 22.75 -2.51 -7.82
N ARG A 280 23.93 -2.28 -8.37
CA ARG A 280 24.30 -1.01 -8.98
C ARG A 280 23.41 -0.65 -10.17
N ALA A 281 23.06 -1.64 -10.99
CA ALA A 281 22.12 -1.46 -12.10
C ALA A 281 20.70 -1.16 -11.61
N THR A 282 20.24 -1.80 -10.51
CA THR A 282 18.92 -1.60 -9.93
C THR A 282 18.78 -0.21 -9.29
N LEU A 283 19.79 0.27 -8.57
CA LEU A 283 19.81 1.58 -7.93
C LEU A 283 20.28 2.71 -8.84
N GLY A 284 20.77 2.38 -10.04
CA GLY A 284 21.21 3.36 -11.04
C GLY A 284 20.23 4.50 -11.31
N PRO A 285 18.93 4.23 -11.47
CA PRO A 285 17.90 5.24 -11.67
C PRO A 285 17.83 6.33 -10.59
N LEU A 286 18.20 6.02 -9.35
CA LEU A 286 18.25 7.00 -8.25
C LEU A 286 19.30 8.10 -8.45
N ARG A 287 20.21 7.94 -9.42
CA ARG A 287 21.18 8.98 -9.82
C ARG A 287 20.57 10.02 -10.75
N ASP A 288 19.48 9.67 -11.43
CA ASP A 288 18.70 10.64 -12.18
C ASP A 288 18.01 11.59 -11.20
N ARG A 289 18.28 12.88 -11.40
CA ARG A 289 17.85 13.92 -10.46
C ARG A 289 16.35 14.05 -10.40
N ASP A 290 15.69 14.05 -11.54
CA ASP A 290 14.26 14.31 -11.60
C ASP A 290 13.47 13.09 -11.12
N PHE A 291 13.92 11.89 -11.50
CA PHE A 291 13.37 10.63 -10.98
C PHE A 291 13.49 10.53 -9.46
N PHE A 292 14.66 10.84 -8.90
CA PHE A 292 14.90 10.86 -7.45
C PHE A 292 13.93 11.81 -6.73
N TRP A 293 13.73 13.03 -7.26
CA TRP A 293 12.85 14.00 -6.62
C TRP A 293 11.36 13.63 -6.77
N VAL A 294 10.95 12.97 -7.84
CA VAL A 294 9.61 12.39 -7.97
C VAL A 294 9.38 11.33 -6.92
N LEU A 295 10.31 10.40 -6.74
CA LEU A 295 10.25 9.38 -5.68
C LEU A 295 10.16 10.02 -4.28
N THR A 296 10.98 11.04 -4.02
CA THR A 296 11.03 11.75 -2.74
C THR A 296 9.72 12.49 -2.46
N THR A 297 9.17 13.19 -3.45
CA THR A 297 7.88 13.89 -3.34
C THR A 297 6.76 12.92 -3.04
N ARG A 298 6.72 11.79 -3.74
CA ARG A 298 5.75 10.71 -3.52
C ARG A 298 5.88 10.11 -2.13
N PHE A 299 7.11 9.82 -1.70
CA PHE A 299 7.39 9.28 -0.38
C PHE A 299 6.78 10.15 0.71
N PHE A 300 7.03 11.46 0.68
CA PHE A 300 6.51 12.37 1.70
C PHE A 300 5.00 12.57 1.62
N ASN A 301 4.42 12.64 0.41
CA ASN A 301 2.96 12.70 0.27
C ASN A 301 2.29 11.46 0.88
N THR A 302 2.83 10.28 0.58
CA THR A 302 2.33 9.00 1.11
C THR A 302 2.54 8.90 2.63
N CYS A 303 3.66 9.41 3.17
CA CYS A 303 3.86 9.50 4.63
C CYS A 303 2.74 10.29 5.31
N GLY A 304 2.34 11.43 4.74
CA GLY A 304 1.25 12.23 5.29
C GLY A 304 -0.07 11.46 5.38
N ILE A 305 -0.42 10.75 4.32
CA ILE A 305 -1.64 9.94 4.27
C ILE A 305 -1.61 8.83 5.33
N TRP A 306 -0.52 8.05 5.40
CA TRP A 306 -0.40 6.90 6.30
C TRP A 306 -0.07 7.29 7.75
N THR A 307 0.24 8.54 8.02
CA THR A 307 0.27 9.08 9.38
C THR A 307 -1.14 9.25 9.96
N ILE A 308 -2.15 9.54 9.14
CA ILE A 308 -3.53 9.79 9.56
C ILE A 308 -4.41 8.56 9.43
N ALA A 309 -4.41 7.91 8.28
CA ALA A 309 -5.39 6.89 7.89
C ALA A 309 -5.54 5.74 8.90
N PRO A 310 -4.46 5.12 9.45
CA PRO A 310 -4.59 4.03 10.41
C PRO A 310 -5.04 4.48 11.81
N TYR A 311 -5.11 5.77 12.09
CA TYR A 311 -5.39 6.28 13.43
C TYR A 311 -6.60 7.19 13.51
N ILE A 312 -7.26 7.45 12.39
CA ILE A 312 -8.46 8.30 12.36
C ILE A 312 -9.59 7.73 13.23
N GLY A 313 -9.76 6.41 13.27
CA GLY A 313 -10.76 5.77 14.12
C GLY A 313 -10.51 6.03 15.61
N TYR A 314 -9.27 5.99 16.03
CA TYR A 314 -8.91 6.36 17.42
C TYR A 314 -9.20 7.83 17.73
N PHE A 315 -9.01 8.72 16.76
CA PHE A 315 -9.39 10.13 16.91
C PHE A 315 -10.89 10.29 17.15
N PHE A 316 -11.73 9.62 16.37
CA PHE A 316 -13.20 9.61 16.58
C PHE A 316 -13.57 9.04 17.95
N LYS A 317 -12.84 8.04 18.43
CA LYS A 317 -13.08 7.41 19.72
C LYS A 317 -12.63 8.30 20.90
N ASP A 318 -11.39 8.76 20.87
CA ASP A 318 -10.72 9.35 22.04
C ASP A 318 -10.90 10.88 22.13
N VAL A 319 -11.06 11.57 21.00
CA VAL A 319 -11.18 13.05 20.93
C VAL A 319 -12.63 13.46 20.69
N VAL A 320 -13.31 12.82 19.73
CA VAL A 320 -14.71 13.14 19.42
C VAL A 320 -15.66 12.43 20.38
N HIS A 321 -15.18 11.44 21.13
CA HIS A 321 -15.92 10.64 22.12
C HIS A 321 -17.15 9.92 21.50
N ARG A 322 -17.03 9.42 20.27
CA ARG A 322 -18.12 8.70 19.60
C ARG A 322 -18.22 7.27 20.10
N LYS A 323 -19.43 6.84 20.43
CA LYS A 323 -19.70 5.41 20.75
C LYS A 323 -19.48 4.54 19.51
N ASP A 324 -19.99 5.01 18.36
CA ASP A 324 -19.93 4.33 17.08
C ASP A 324 -18.74 4.81 16.23
N TRP A 325 -17.58 5.01 16.87
CA TRP A 325 -16.38 5.59 16.27
C TRP A 325 -15.90 4.87 15.01
N ALA A 326 -16.08 3.55 14.94
CA ALA A 326 -15.68 2.76 13.79
C ALA A 326 -16.59 3.02 12.56
N PHE A 327 -17.91 3.18 12.81
CA PHE A 327 -18.87 3.57 11.78
C PHE A 327 -18.59 4.99 11.29
N ASP A 328 -18.46 5.97 12.20
CA ASP A 328 -18.19 7.37 11.86
C ASP A 328 -16.84 7.52 11.10
N SER A 329 -15.81 6.78 11.51
CA SER A 329 -14.51 6.82 10.81
C SER A 329 -14.57 6.13 9.44
N SER A 330 -15.39 5.11 9.25
CA SER A 330 -15.61 4.51 7.94
C SER A 330 -16.35 5.45 6.98
N LEU A 331 -17.32 6.22 7.49
CA LEU A 331 -17.98 7.29 6.73
C LEU A 331 -17.00 8.39 6.35
N TRP A 332 -16.10 8.77 7.27
CA TRP A 332 -15.04 9.74 6.95
C TRP A 332 -14.13 9.27 5.83
N LEU A 333 -13.72 8.00 5.84
CA LEU A 333 -12.91 7.40 4.77
C LEU A 333 -13.69 7.36 3.44
N LEU A 334 -14.98 7.05 3.48
CA LEU A 334 -15.84 7.14 2.29
C LEU A 334 -15.94 8.57 1.76
N ALA A 335 -16.01 9.57 2.64
CA ALA A 335 -16.00 10.99 2.25
C ALA A 335 -14.66 11.38 1.60
N VAL A 336 -13.53 10.88 2.12
CA VAL A 336 -12.19 11.06 1.51
C VAL A 336 -12.15 10.45 0.11
N ILE A 337 -12.57 9.19 -0.05
CA ILE A 337 -12.53 8.52 -1.35
C ILE A 337 -13.51 9.16 -2.32
N GLY A 338 -14.75 9.45 -1.89
CA GLY A 338 -15.76 10.13 -2.69
C GLY A 338 -15.30 11.50 -3.18
N GLY A 339 -14.69 12.29 -2.30
CA GLY A 339 -14.07 13.57 -2.66
C GLY A 339 -12.94 13.43 -3.68
N GLY A 340 -12.22 12.31 -3.64
CA GLY A 340 -11.10 12.03 -4.55
C GLY A 340 -11.47 11.58 -5.95
N ILE A 341 -12.67 11.00 -6.17
CA ILE A 341 -13.06 10.42 -7.46
C ILE A 341 -13.05 11.46 -8.58
N ILE A 342 -13.69 12.61 -8.38
CA ILE A 342 -13.81 13.63 -9.41
C ILE A 342 -12.42 14.19 -9.81
N PRO A 343 -11.58 14.65 -8.86
CA PRO A 343 -10.26 15.13 -9.20
C PRO A 343 -9.35 14.08 -9.82
N ALA A 344 -9.47 12.80 -9.42
CA ALA A 344 -8.67 11.72 -9.99
C ALA A 344 -8.98 11.50 -11.47
N VAL A 345 -10.26 11.57 -11.87
CA VAL A 345 -10.68 11.39 -13.26
C VAL A 345 -10.42 12.67 -14.08
N VAL A 346 -10.90 13.82 -13.58
CA VAL A 346 -10.84 15.09 -14.32
C VAL A 346 -9.42 15.65 -14.36
N GLY A 347 -8.66 15.46 -13.28
CA GLY A 347 -7.31 16.02 -13.11
C GLY A 347 -6.31 15.51 -14.16
N GLY A 348 -6.40 14.25 -14.57
CA GLY A 348 -5.58 13.69 -15.64
C GLY A 348 -5.83 14.41 -16.99
N PHE A 349 -7.10 14.51 -17.39
CA PHE A 349 -7.48 15.23 -18.62
C PHE A 349 -7.12 16.72 -18.58
N LEU A 350 -7.33 17.36 -17.43
CA LEU A 350 -7.01 18.77 -17.24
C LEU A 350 -5.51 19.01 -17.28
N SER A 351 -4.71 18.16 -16.65
CA SER A 351 -3.25 18.22 -16.70
C SER A 351 -2.71 18.14 -18.13
N ASP A 352 -3.25 17.23 -18.93
CA ASP A 352 -2.85 17.07 -20.33
C ASP A 352 -3.24 18.30 -21.17
N ARG A 353 -4.47 18.84 -20.99
CA ARG A 353 -4.93 20.09 -21.65
C ARG A 353 -4.12 21.32 -21.23
N MET A 354 -3.59 21.34 -20.02
CA MET A 354 -2.71 22.41 -19.52
C MET A 354 -1.26 22.28 -20.00
N GLY A 355 -1.00 21.46 -21.01
CA GLY A 355 0.35 21.25 -21.56
C GLY A 355 1.28 20.45 -20.62
N GLY A 356 0.72 19.49 -19.88
CA GLY A 356 1.48 18.61 -19.00
C GLY A 356 1.94 19.26 -17.69
N ARG A 357 1.25 20.31 -17.22
CA ARG A 357 1.60 21.01 -15.95
C ARG A 357 1.25 20.17 -14.72
N ARG A 358 1.90 19.03 -14.56
CA ARG A 358 1.58 18.05 -13.52
C ARG A 358 1.92 18.55 -12.11
N LYS A 359 2.95 19.38 -11.97
CA LYS A 359 3.35 19.94 -10.65
C LYS A 359 2.25 20.76 -9.99
N VAL A 360 1.42 21.45 -10.75
CA VAL A 360 0.31 22.26 -10.21
C VAL A 360 -0.64 21.38 -9.39
N PHE A 361 -0.95 20.19 -9.89
CA PHE A 361 -1.81 19.23 -9.19
C PHE A 361 -1.15 18.70 -7.91
N VAL A 362 0.17 18.50 -7.91
CA VAL A 362 0.92 18.11 -6.69
C VAL A 362 0.89 19.24 -5.67
N TYR A 363 1.04 20.50 -6.08
CA TYR A 363 0.93 21.67 -5.19
C TYR A 363 -0.48 21.79 -4.58
N ILE A 364 -1.52 21.66 -5.39
CA ILE A 364 -2.92 21.72 -4.92
C ILE A 364 -3.15 20.58 -3.93
N SER A 365 -2.76 19.36 -4.28
CA SER A 365 -2.92 18.19 -3.45
C SER A 365 -2.24 18.34 -2.09
N ALA A 366 -0.93 18.54 -2.09
CA ALA A 366 -0.16 18.64 -0.87
C ALA A 366 -0.60 19.84 -0.01
N GLY A 367 -0.95 20.98 -0.65
CA GLY A 367 -1.47 22.16 0.02
C GLY A 367 -2.82 21.91 0.71
N MET A 368 -3.77 21.26 0.04
CA MET A 368 -5.07 20.94 0.61
C MET A 368 -4.95 19.95 1.78
N GLN A 369 -4.17 18.88 1.61
CA GLN A 369 -3.96 17.89 2.66
C GLN A 369 -3.21 18.47 3.87
N ALA A 370 -2.21 19.33 3.64
CA ALA A 370 -1.52 20.07 4.72
C ALA A 370 -2.49 21.02 5.46
N ALA A 371 -3.34 21.73 4.73
CA ALA A 371 -4.33 22.63 5.34
C ALA A 371 -5.34 21.87 6.21
N VAL A 372 -5.90 20.78 5.73
CA VAL A 372 -6.80 19.91 6.52
C VAL A 372 -6.08 19.39 7.77
N SER A 373 -4.85 18.91 7.63
CA SER A 373 -4.05 18.43 8.76
C SER A 373 -3.77 19.55 9.77
N ALA A 374 -3.52 20.76 9.31
CA ALA A 374 -3.34 21.93 10.18
C ALA A 374 -4.63 22.33 10.92
N VAL A 375 -5.80 22.27 10.26
CA VAL A 375 -7.08 22.51 10.92
C VAL A 375 -7.30 21.49 12.05
N LEU A 376 -7.05 20.21 11.80
CA LEU A 376 -7.16 19.16 12.82
C LEU A 376 -6.14 19.34 13.95
N LEU A 377 -4.92 19.80 13.65
CA LEU A 377 -3.88 20.10 14.64
C LEU A 377 -4.31 21.22 15.61
N PHE A 378 -4.78 22.34 15.07
CA PHE A 378 -5.05 23.53 15.89
C PHE A 378 -6.39 23.46 16.59
N SER A 379 -7.42 22.96 15.95
CA SER A 379 -8.80 23.01 16.46
C SER A 379 -9.23 21.74 17.19
N LEU A 380 -8.62 20.57 16.94
CA LEU A 380 -9.12 19.26 17.37
C LEU A 380 -10.64 19.16 17.18
N VAL A 381 -11.08 19.40 15.95
CA VAL A 381 -12.49 19.50 15.58
C VAL A 381 -13.26 18.27 16.07
N THR A 382 -14.37 18.51 16.77
CA THR A 382 -15.25 17.45 17.30
C THR A 382 -16.62 17.41 16.63
N ASP A 383 -16.98 18.45 15.85
CA ASP A 383 -18.21 18.45 15.07
C ASP A 383 -18.10 17.49 13.88
N LEU A 384 -19.07 16.57 13.79
CA LEU A 384 -19.07 15.52 12.76
C LEU A 384 -19.22 16.07 11.35
N THR A 385 -20.07 17.10 11.18
CA THR A 385 -20.31 17.70 9.87
C THR A 385 -19.04 18.31 9.34
N VAL A 386 -18.34 19.07 10.20
CA VAL A 386 -17.04 19.68 9.86
C VAL A 386 -16.01 18.59 9.55
N LEU A 387 -15.96 17.50 10.32
CA LEU A 387 -15.04 16.39 10.08
C LEU A 387 -15.29 15.74 8.72
N TYR A 388 -16.55 15.50 8.33
CA TYR A 388 -16.86 14.93 7.02
C TYR A 388 -16.52 15.89 5.88
N VAL A 389 -16.77 17.19 6.04
CA VAL A 389 -16.33 18.21 5.07
C VAL A 389 -14.81 18.23 4.94
N LEU A 390 -14.07 18.16 6.05
CA LEU A 390 -12.61 18.02 6.03
C LEU A 390 -12.17 16.73 5.35
N GLY A 391 -12.91 15.63 5.52
CA GLY A 391 -12.69 14.39 4.80
C GLY A 391 -12.82 14.56 3.29
N VAL A 392 -13.88 15.22 2.81
CA VAL A 392 -14.07 15.53 1.38
C VAL A 392 -12.93 16.42 0.86
N LEU A 393 -12.55 17.47 1.59
CA LEU A 393 -11.46 18.36 1.20
C LEU A 393 -10.12 17.62 1.13
N PHE A 394 -9.84 16.75 2.10
CA PHE A 394 -8.66 15.88 2.07
C PHE A 394 -8.69 14.98 0.85
N GLY A 395 -9.86 14.43 0.54
CA GLY A 395 -10.12 13.59 -0.62
C GLY A 395 -9.90 14.31 -1.95
N LEU A 396 -10.37 15.55 -2.09
CA LEU A 396 -10.10 16.39 -3.28
C LEU A 396 -8.58 16.52 -3.52
N GLY A 397 -7.80 16.77 -2.47
CA GLY A 397 -6.35 16.79 -2.54
C GLY A 397 -5.77 15.43 -2.94
N PHE A 398 -6.21 14.35 -2.31
CA PHE A 398 -5.77 12.99 -2.59
C PHE A 398 -6.03 12.60 -4.06
N GLY A 399 -7.25 12.85 -4.57
CA GLY A 399 -7.61 12.57 -5.96
C GLY A 399 -6.80 13.38 -6.97
N ALA A 400 -6.52 14.66 -6.68
CA ALA A 400 -5.67 15.49 -7.52
C ALA A 400 -4.25 14.93 -7.66
N TYR A 401 -3.70 14.35 -6.59
CA TYR A 401 -2.41 13.66 -6.63
C TYR A 401 -2.49 12.39 -7.48
N GLN A 402 -3.46 11.54 -7.23
CA GLN A 402 -3.66 10.28 -7.95
C GLN A 402 -3.82 10.48 -9.46
N ALA A 403 -4.40 11.62 -9.89
CA ALA A 403 -4.56 11.97 -11.29
C ALA A 403 -3.24 12.09 -12.06
N VAL A 404 -2.18 12.55 -11.39
CA VAL A 404 -0.91 12.90 -12.05
C VAL A 404 0.28 12.07 -11.59
N ASP A 405 0.18 11.36 -10.46
CA ASP A 405 1.28 10.64 -9.82
C ASP A 405 1.99 9.66 -10.78
N TRP A 406 1.21 8.78 -11.42
CA TRP A 406 1.76 7.80 -12.36
C TRP A 406 2.32 8.45 -13.63
N ALA A 407 1.63 9.45 -14.14
CA ALA A 407 2.06 10.16 -15.33
C ALA A 407 3.35 10.95 -15.08
N LEU A 408 3.46 11.58 -13.88
CA LEU A 408 4.68 12.27 -13.47
C LEU A 408 5.88 11.32 -13.40
N ALA A 409 5.68 10.09 -12.88
CA ALA A 409 6.71 9.07 -12.89
C ALA A 409 7.13 8.67 -14.31
N CYS A 410 6.16 8.44 -15.20
CA CYS A 410 6.43 8.07 -16.59
C CYS A 410 7.19 9.16 -17.36
N ASP A 411 6.96 10.44 -17.02
CA ASP A 411 7.64 11.56 -17.71
C ASP A 411 9.14 11.64 -17.36
N VAL A 412 9.54 11.12 -16.20
CA VAL A 412 10.94 11.19 -15.71
C VAL A 412 11.64 9.83 -15.65
N LEU A 413 11.09 8.77 -16.26
CA LEU A 413 11.72 7.45 -16.28
C LEU A 413 13.09 7.51 -16.97
N PRO A 414 14.20 7.13 -16.29
CA PRO A 414 15.57 7.25 -16.83
C PRO A 414 15.82 6.34 -18.03
N ASP A 415 15.28 5.13 -18.04
CA ASP A 415 15.44 4.16 -19.14
C ASP A 415 14.07 3.58 -19.53
N ARG A 416 13.29 4.43 -20.20
CA ARG A 416 11.92 4.13 -20.59
C ARG A 416 11.82 2.93 -21.55
N ASP A 417 12.80 2.76 -22.43
CA ASP A 417 12.73 1.78 -23.51
C ASP A 417 13.18 0.39 -23.07
N ASN A 418 14.19 0.29 -22.19
CA ASN A 418 14.79 -0.99 -21.85
C ASN A 418 14.56 -1.46 -20.41
N ALA A 419 14.33 -0.53 -19.47
CA ALA A 419 14.28 -0.84 -18.03
C ALA A 419 13.09 -0.23 -17.29
N ALA A 420 12.02 0.16 -17.98
CA ALA A 420 10.85 0.81 -17.40
C ALA A 420 10.23 0.01 -16.23
N ALA A 421 10.16 -1.32 -16.34
CA ALA A 421 9.61 -2.17 -15.28
C ALA A 421 10.43 -2.11 -13.99
N LYS A 422 11.76 -2.06 -14.10
CA LYS A 422 12.69 -1.93 -12.96
C LYS A 422 12.53 -0.57 -12.29
N ASP A 423 12.49 0.49 -13.08
CA ASP A 423 12.38 1.86 -12.58
C ASP A 423 11.02 2.09 -11.92
N MET A 424 9.95 1.52 -12.48
CA MET A 424 8.62 1.52 -11.86
C MET A 424 8.55 0.66 -10.58
N ALA A 425 9.38 -0.36 -10.44
CA ALA A 425 9.48 -1.10 -9.16
C ALA A 425 10.06 -0.20 -8.05
N LEU A 426 11.09 0.61 -8.35
CA LEU A 426 11.59 1.63 -7.41
C LEU A 426 10.54 2.68 -7.08
N PHE A 427 9.77 3.09 -8.08
CA PHE A 427 8.64 3.99 -7.89
C PHE A 427 7.59 3.38 -6.94
N HIS A 428 7.35 2.07 -7.01
CA HIS A 428 6.43 1.39 -6.09
C HIS A 428 6.95 1.37 -4.64
N VAL A 429 8.27 1.24 -4.43
CA VAL A 429 8.88 1.31 -3.10
C VAL A 429 8.60 2.65 -2.42
N SER A 430 8.58 3.77 -3.16
CA SER A 430 8.25 5.09 -2.61
C SER A 430 6.80 5.22 -2.12
N PHE A 431 5.93 4.28 -2.45
CA PHE A 431 4.58 4.15 -1.90
C PHE A 431 4.52 3.17 -0.73
N THR A 432 5.18 2.02 -0.83
CA THR A 432 5.09 0.95 0.17
C THR A 432 5.87 1.28 1.44
N LEU A 433 7.07 1.84 1.31
CA LEU A 433 7.91 2.18 2.46
C LEU A 433 7.26 3.21 3.41
N PRO A 434 6.62 4.28 2.93
CA PRO A 434 5.86 5.20 3.78
C PRO A 434 4.73 4.57 4.58
N GLN A 435 4.00 3.61 4.01
CA GLN A 435 2.92 2.90 4.73
C GLN A 435 3.40 2.32 6.04
N VAL A 436 4.62 1.82 6.03
CA VAL A 436 5.30 1.21 7.17
C VAL A 436 5.77 2.24 8.15
N PHE A 437 6.65 3.08 7.64
CA PHE A 437 7.39 4.06 8.44
C PHE A 437 6.46 5.07 9.10
N ALA A 438 5.55 5.67 8.33
CA ALA A 438 4.67 6.71 8.84
C ALA A 438 3.63 6.16 9.81
N SER A 439 3.05 4.98 9.53
CA SER A 439 2.10 4.34 10.44
C SER A 439 2.76 3.94 11.76
N ALA A 440 3.96 3.34 11.72
CA ALA A 440 4.70 2.98 12.92
C ALA A 440 5.04 4.20 13.78
N LEU A 441 5.58 5.25 13.14
CA LEU A 441 5.90 6.50 13.81
C LEU A 441 4.67 7.13 14.47
N ALA A 442 3.56 7.25 13.74
CA ALA A 442 2.33 7.86 14.24
C ALA A 442 1.76 7.09 15.43
N GLY A 443 1.76 5.76 15.38
CA GLY A 443 1.26 4.94 16.50
C GLY A 443 2.12 5.06 17.76
N GLN A 444 3.45 5.11 17.63
CA GLN A 444 4.35 5.34 18.75
C GLN A 444 4.19 6.73 19.36
N LEU A 445 4.13 7.76 18.51
CA LEU A 445 3.89 9.14 18.96
C LEU A 445 2.57 9.23 19.72
N LEU A 446 1.51 8.64 19.15
CA LEU A 446 0.17 8.68 19.76
C LEU A 446 0.16 8.01 21.13
N TYR A 447 0.74 6.80 21.23
CA TYR A 447 0.77 6.03 22.46
C TYR A 447 1.55 6.75 23.58
N HIS A 448 2.80 7.13 23.31
CA HIS A 448 3.67 7.70 24.34
C HIS A 448 3.25 9.12 24.76
N LEU A 449 2.84 9.97 23.82
CA LEU A 449 2.49 11.36 24.12
C LEU A 449 1.13 11.47 24.80
N ASN A 450 0.16 10.62 24.49
CA ASN A 450 -1.10 10.60 25.23
C ASN A 450 -0.94 10.11 26.66
N GLN A 451 0.03 9.20 26.92
CA GLN A 451 0.33 8.77 28.29
C GLN A 451 1.09 9.81 29.10
N SER A 452 2.05 10.52 28.48
CA SER A 452 2.94 11.44 29.21
C SER A 452 2.37 12.85 29.39
N ALA A 453 1.71 13.37 28.36
CA ALA A 453 1.23 14.75 28.34
C ALA A 453 -0.29 14.91 28.52
N GLY A 454 -1.06 13.83 28.41
CA GLY A 454 -2.53 13.87 28.52
C GLY A 454 -3.19 14.71 27.42
N ASN A 455 -4.47 15.09 27.64
CA ASN A 455 -5.24 16.06 26.83
C ASN A 455 -5.17 15.86 25.31
N ASN A 456 -5.09 14.62 24.83
CA ASN A 456 -5.03 14.31 23.40
C ASN A 456 -3.83 14.94 22.67
N PHE A 457 -2.75 15.25 23.38
CA PHE A 457 -1.56 15.89 22.81
C PHE A 457 -0.92 15.04 21.69
N GLY A 458 -0.96 13.72 21.82
CA GLY A 458 -0.48 12.82 20.78
C GLY A 458 -1.15 13.02 19.43
N TYR A 459 -2.48 13.30 19.39
CA TYR A 459 -3.19 13.58 18.15
C TYR A 459 -2.71 14.88 17.51
N ARG A 460 -2.45 15.94 18.30
CA ARG A 460 -1.88 17.18 17.77
C ARG A 460 -0.53 16.94 17.11
N VAL A 461 0.34 16.16 17.73
CA VAL A 461 1.66 15.82 17.17
C VAL A 461 1.54 14.95 15.91
N VAL A 462 0.61 14.02 15.87
CA VAL A 462 0.34 13.18 14.67
C VAL A 462 -0.13 14.07 13.52
N PHE A 463 -1.09 14.99 13.74
CA PHE A 463 -1.53 15.91 12.68
C PHE A 463 -0.46 16.92 12.27
N ALA A 464 0.38 17.40 13.21
CA ALA A 464 1.55 18.22 12.89
C ALA A 464 2.56 17.48 12.02
N THR A 465 2.82 16.21 12.34
CA THR A 465 3.72 15.35 11.58
C THR A 465 3.17 15.09 10.17
N ALA A 466 1.88 14.84 10.03
CA ALA A 466 1.23 14.69 8.72
C ALA A 466 1.32 15.99 7.89
N ALA A 467 1.02 17.14 8.50
CA ALA A 467 1.16 18.44 7.84
C ALA A 467 2.60 18.68 7.39
N LEU A 468 3.60 18.35 8.21
CA LEU A 468 5.01 18.46 7.86
C LEU A 468 5.34 17.61 6.63
N TRP A 469 4.87 16.35 6.56
CA TRP A 469 5.10 15.49 5.41
C TRP A 469 4.52 16.08 4.12
N PHE A 470 3.30 16.60 4.15
CA PHE A 470 2.69 17.26 3.00
C PHE A 470 3.45 18.52 2.59
N VAL A 471 3.90 19.34 3.55
CA VAL A 471 4.72 20.53 3.28
C VAL A 471 6.08 20.12 2.66
N LEU A 472 6.72 19.06 3.13
CA LEU A 472 7.96 18.55 2.51
C LEU A 472 7.70 18.07 1.07
N SER A 473 6.59 17.37 0.81
CA SER A 473 6.19 17.00 -0.55
C SER A 473 6.04 18.24 -1.44
N LEU A 474 5.37 19.30 -0.93
CA LEU A 474 5.21 20.58 -1.63
C LEU A 474 6.53 21.30 -1.91
N VAL A 475 7.49 21.23 -0.98
CA VAL A 475 8.82 21.85 -1.15
C VAL A 475 9.64 21.07 -2.18
N PHE A 476 9.66 19.74 -2.09
CA PHE A 476 10.53 18.91 -2.94
C PHE A 476 10.05 18.80 -4.37
N VAL A 477 8.76 18.97 -4.66
CA VAL A 477 8.27 19.01 -6.06
C VAL A 477 8.92 20.14 -6.87
N ARG A 478 9.41 21.22 -6.22
CA ARG A 478 10.16 22.30 -6.89
C ARG A 478 11.50 21.84 -7.47
N MET A 479 12.08 20.77 -6.92
CA MET A 479 13.39 20.26 -7.31
C MET A 479 13.36 19.47 -8.62
N ILE A 480 12.17 19.05 -9.07
CA ILE A 480 11.96 18.39 -10.35
C ILE A 480 12.06 19.45 -11.45
N LYS A 481 13.00 19.33 -12.39
CA LYS A 481 13.22 20.33 -13.44
C LYS A 481 12.70 19.90 -14.80
N GLY A 482 12.71 18.61 -15.13
CA GLY A 482 12.36 18.07 -16.44
C GLY A 482 10.86 18.05 -16.75
N VAL A 483 9.99 18.36 -15.77
CA VAL A 483 8.54 18.40 -15.92
C VAL A 483 8.00 19.78 -15.58
N ARG A 484 6.94 20.22 -16.28
CA ARG A 484 6.28 21.53 -16.08
C ARG A 484 5.13 21.46 -15.06
#